data_1e52e740828d6442409cafbe6a801ee9
#
_entry.id   1e52e740828d6442409cafbe6a801ee9
#
_cell.length_a   1.000
_cell.length_b   1.000
_cell.length_c   1.000
_cell.angle_alpha   90.00
_cell.angle_beta   90.00
_cell.angle_gamma   90.00
#
_symmetry.space_group_name_H-M   'P 1'
#
loop_
_entity.id
_entity.type
_entity.pdbx_description
1 polymer ?
#
loop_
_entity_poly.entity_id
_entity_poly.type
_entity_poly.pdbx_seq_one_letter_code
_entity_poly.pdbx_strand_id
1 'polypeptide(L)'
;MREAHQDAVARVSEERLWRRHMEMARIGAIPGHGVNRAALSQEDIAARKVLIGWARDRNFELGVDAIGNLFVRRPGHDAAAAPVMTGSHMDSQPRGGRFDGIYGVLAALEALQAINEAGVKTRRPIELVAWTNEEGGRFPPCTMGSAVHTGARRLEDFLDIKDNEGVALRDALAQTLAATPDLAQRPMKAPAAAYIEAHIEQGPLLENAGKTIGAVTGIQGLRWFNIEIFGKTDHAGTTPLALRQDALRDAVNIIKALHELTHDATDTVRFTVGRMLVTPNSTNSVASHVLFSVDVRHPDPVTIDRLGKAVEPAARKAAKQCTIMVTPTLHDDPCVFDPGVVDAVERAANELKLRSMRLPSGASHDAMYMARICPSGMIFVPCEKGVSHNEAENAKSADLAAGARVLTAALLEFANK
;
A
#
# COMPACT_ATOMS: atom_id res chain seq x y z
N MET A 1 -17.57 -16.36 26.10
CA MET A 1 -17.10 -15.64 24.90
C MET A 1 -15.58 -15.39 24.95
N ARG A 2 -15.01 -14.84 26.05
CA ARG A 2 -13.56 -14.55 26.11
C ARG A 2 -12.67 -15.79 25.91
N GLU A 3 -12.97 -16.92 26.55
CA GLU A 3 -12.16 -18.15 26.41
C GLU A 3 -12.13 -18.67 24.96
N ALA A 4 -13.29 -18.73 24.27
CA ALA A 4 -13.36 -19.19 22.88
C ALA A 4 -12.60 -18.25 21.92
N HIS A 5 -12.60 -16.91 22.19
CA HIS A 5 -11.80 -15.97 21.43
C HIS A 5 -10.30 -16.17 21.66
N GLN A 6 -9.90 -16.42 22.92
CA GLN A 6 -8.51 -16.74 23.26
C GLN A 6 -8.06 -18.05 22.62
N ASP A 7 -8.92 -19.09 22.56
CA ASP A 7 -8.63 -20.33 21.85
C ASP A 7 -8.41 -20.08 20.36
N ALA A 8 -9.27 -19.29 19.71
CA ALA A 8 -9.09 -18.95 18.30
C ALA A 8 -7.74 -18.24 18.03
N VAL A 9 -7.38 -17.27 18.88
CA VAL A 9 -6.09 -16.55 18.79
C VAL A 9 -4.92 -17.51 19.01
N ALA A 10 -5.03 -18.45 19.96
CA ALA A 10 -4.00 -19.45 20.23
C ALA A 10 -3.81 -20.45 19.07
N ARG A 11 -4.85 -20.68 18.25
CA ARG A 11 -4.78 -21.58 17.07
C ARG A 11 -4.13 -20.96 15.84
N VAL A 12 -3.80 -19.66 15.87
CA VAL A 12 -2.96 -19.05 14.82
C VAL A 12 -1.59 -19.73 14.81
N SER A 13 -1.32 -20.46 13.73
CA SER A 13 -0.10 -21.26 13.59
C SER A 13 0.97 -20.52 12.80
N GLU A 14 2.06 -20.20 13.49
CA GLU A 14 3.27 -19.61 12.88
C GLU A 14 3.81 -20.49 11.75
N GLU A 15 3.93 -21.81 11.99
CA GLU A 15 4.45 -22.76 11.01
C GLU A 15 3.57 -22.81 9.75
N ARG A 16 2.25 -22.85 9.91
CA ARG A 16 1.28 -22.89 8.79
C ARG A 16 1.32 -21.61 7.98
N LEU A 17 1.35 -20.45 8.65
CA LEU A 17 1.44 -19.14 8.01
C LEU A 17 2.75 -19.03 7.23
N TRP A 18 3.88 -19.36 7.85
CA TRP A 18 5.19 -19.33 7.19
C TRP A 18 5.28 -20.27 5.98
N ARG A 19 4.81 -21.51 6.11
CA ARG A 19 4.78 -22.45 5.00
C ARG A 19 3.99 -21.92 3.82
N ARG A 20 2.82 -21.31 4.05
CA ARG A 20 2.01 -20.68 3.00
C ARG A 20 2.74 -19.50 2.35
N HIS A 21 3.43 -18.69 3.11
CA HIS A 21 4.28 -17.63 2.56
C HIS A 21 5.34 -18.20 1.63
N MET A 22 6.04 -19.23 2.05
CA MET A 22 7.12 -19.84 1.25
C MET A 22 6.57 -20.58 0.02
N GLU A 23 5.38 -21.14 0.08
CA GLU A 23 4.70 -21.73 -1.07
C GLU A 23 4.29 -20.63 -2.07
N MET A 24 3.66 -19.56 -1.60
CA MET A 24 3.25 -18.43 -2.43
C MET A 24 4.43 -17.69 -3.04
N ALA A 25 5.55 -17.58 -2.35
CA ALA A 25 6.79 -16.96 -2.84
C ALA A 25 7.46 -17.71 -4.00
N ARG A 26 7.08 -18.96 -4.28
CA ARG A 26 7.56 -19.70 -5.45
C ARG A 26 6.88 -19.26 -6.75
N ILE A 27 5.70 -18.64 -6.65
CA ILE A 27 4.91 -18.20 -7.80
C ILE A 27 5.38 -16.80 -8.17
N GLY A 28 6.06 -16.69 -9.31
CA GLY A 28 6.72 -15.47 -9.75
C GLY A 28 8.10 -15.24 -9.12
N ALA A 29 8.74 -16.29 -8.55
CA ALA A 29 10.05 -16.16 -7.92
C ALA A 29 11.12 -15.62 -8.88
N ILE A 30 11.92 -14.67 -8.39
CA ILE A 30 13.08 -14.10 -9.08
C ILE A 30 14.35 -14.28 -8.26
N PRO A 31 15.56 -14.15 -8.86
CA PRO A 31 16.81 -14.18 -8.11
C PRO A 31 16.83 -13.19 -6.93
N GLY A 32 17.54 -13.54 -5.85
CA GLY A 32 17.64 -12.70 -4.65
C GLY A 32 16.50 -12.89 -3.64
N HIS A 33 15.69 -13.94 -3.81
CA HIS A 33 14.52 -14.27 -3.00
C HIS A 33 13.29 -13.35 -3.22
N GLY A 34 13.32 -12.50 -4.25
CA GLY A 34 12.19 -11.64 -4.60
C GLY A 34 11.08 -12.36 -5.37
N VAL A 35 10.03 -11.60 -5.66
CA VAL A 35 8.87 -12.03 -6.42
C VAL A 35 8.55 -10.98 -7.50
N ASN A 36 8.22 -11.45 -8.69
CA ASN A 36 7.59 -10.68 -9.76
C ASN A 36 6.25 -11.33 -10.10
N ARG A 37 5.21 -10.92 -9.42
CA ARG A 37 3.83 -11.37 -9.63
C ARG A 37 2.99 -10.16 -9.99
N ALA A 38 3.14 -9.71 -11.23
CA ALA A 38 2.41 -8.55 -11.73
C ALA A 38 0.89 -8.81 -11.72
N ALA A 39 0.12 -7.79 -11.42
CA ALA A 39 -1.34 -7.86 -11.40
C ALA A 39 -1.91 -8.46 -12.70
N LEU A 40 -2.87 -9.37 -12.58
CA LEU A 40 -3.56 -10.04 -13.70
C LEU A 40 -2.60 -10.77 -14.66
N SER A 41 -1.40 -11.15 -14.22
CA SER A 41 -0.46 -12.00 -14.95
C SER A 41 -0.79 -13.48 -14.76
N GLN A 42 -0.06 -14.36 -15.45
CA GLN A 42 -0.20 -15.81 -15.26
C GLN A 42 0.23 -16.23 -13.85
N GLU A 43 1.22 -15.55 -13.29
CA GLU A 43 1.67 -15.75 -11.91
C GLU A 43 0.58 -15.32 -10.91
N ASP A 44 -0.09 -14.18 -11.13
CA ASP A 44 -1.21 -13.74 -10.28
C ASP A 44 -2.38 -14.73 -10.38
N ILE A 45 -2.74 -15.20 -11.58
CA ILE A 45 -3.75 -16.23 -11.79
C ILE A 45 -3.37 -17.53 -11.05
N ALA A 46 -2.12 -17.96 -11.11
CA ALA A 46 -1.65 -19.14 -10.39
C ALA A 46 -1.74 -18.97 -8.87
N ALA A 47 -1.33 -17.82 -8.34
CA ALA A 47 -1.42 -17.50 -6.93
C ALA A 47 -2.88 -17.46 -6.42
N ARG A 48 -3.80 -16.88 -7.21
CA ARG A 48 -5.26 -16.89 -6.93
C ARG A 48 -5.81 -18.31 -6.85
N LYS A 49 -5.41 -19.21 -7.77
CA LYS A 49 -5.83 -20.61 -7.73
C LYS A 49 -5.36 -21.33 -6.47
N VAL A 50 -4.16 -21.04 -5.99
CA VAL A 50 -3.65 -21.60 -4.73
C VAL A 50 -4.47 -21.11 -3.54
N LEU A 51 -4.75 -19.81 -3.45
CA LEU A 51 -5.60 -19.23 -2.39
C LEU A 51 -7.01 -19.84 -2.42
N ILE A 52 -7.61 -19.96 -3.61
CA ILE A 52 -8.92 -20.60 -3.82
C ILE A 52 -8.91 -22.05 -3.33
N GLY A 53 -7.87 -22.82 -3.65
CA GLY A 53 -7.69 -24.19 -3.18
C GLY A 53 -7.70 -24.28 -1.66
N TRP A 54 -6.88 -23.45 -0.99
CA TRP A 54 -6.84 -23.43 0.47
C TRP A 54 -8.16 -23.00 1.12
N ALA A 55 -8.91 -22.12 0.48
CA ALA A 55 -10.23 -21.71 0.97
C ALA A 55 -11.28 -22.81 0.80
N ARG A 56 -11.29 -23.53 -0.34
CA ARG A 56 -12.18 -24.67 -0.62
C ARG A 56 -11.97 -25.83 0.36
N ASP A 57 -10.72 -26.16 0.67
CA ASP A 57 -10.37 -27.19 1.66
C ASP A 57 -10.99 -26.94 3.04
N ARG A 58 -11.45 -25.71 3.29
CA ARG A 58 -12.05 -25.27 4.56
C ARG A 58 -13.52 -24.93 4.44
N ASN A 59 -14.12 -25.20 3.29
CA ASN A 59 -15.51 -24.91 2.96
C ASN A 59 -15.88 -23.42 3.13
N PHE A 60 -14.94 -22.51 2.82
CA PHE A 60 -15.25 -21.10 2.76
C PHE A 60 -15.93 -20.75 1.43
N GLU A 61 -16.86 -19.78 1.48
CA GLU A 61 -17.53 -19.28 0.29
C GLU A 61 -16.55 -18.40 -0.51
N LEU A 62 -16.64 -18.50 -1.84
CA LEU A 62 -15.73 -17.80 -2.75
C LEU A 62 -16.52 -16.91 -3.70
N GLY A 63 -15.96 -15.75 -4.01
CA GLY A 63 -16.54 -14.83 -4.97
C GLY A 63 -15.51 -13.91 -5.61
N VAL A 64 -15.90 -13.27 -6.69
CA VAL A 64 -15.08 -12.31 -7.43
C VAL A 64 -15.96 -11.13 -7.87
N ASP A 65 -15.45 -9.91 -7.83
CA ASP A 65 -16.16 -8.75 -8.37
C ASP A 65 -15.69 -8.39 -9.79
N ALA A 66 -16.30 -7.35 -10.34
CA ALA A 66 -16.09 -6.96 -11.74
C ALA A 66 -14.65 -6.51 -12.08
N ILE A 67 -13.88 -6.00 -11.09
CA ILE A 67 -12.45 -5.67 -11.25
C ILE A 67 -11.54 -6.85 -10.94
N GLY A 68 -12.10 -8.00 -10.54
CA GLY A 68 -11.33 -9.21 -10.23
C GLY A 68 -10.84 -9.28 -8.79
N ASN A 69 -11.32 -8.46 -7.86
CA ASN A 69 -11.04 -8.67 -6.44
C ASN A 69 -11.58 -10.03 -6.01
N LEU A 70 -10.73 -10.82 -5.33
CA LEU A 70 -11.09 -12.18 -4.90
C LEU A 70 -11.52 -12.15 -3.43
N PHE A 71 -12.70 -12.72 -3.15
CA PHE A 71 -13.29 -12.76 -1.82
C PHE A 71 -13.35 -14.20 -1.28
N VAL A 72 -12.98 -14.36 0.00
CA VAL A 72 -13.12 -15.62 0.75
C VAL A 72 -13.93 -15.32 2.01
N ARG A 73 -15.13 -15.89 2.12
CA ARG A 73 -16.08 -15.59 3.19
C ARG A 73 -16.27 -16.76 4.13
N ARG A 74 -16.07 -16.50 5.41
CA ARG A 74 -16.51 -17.34 6.50
C ARG A 74 -17.88 -16.85 6.97
N PRO A 75 -18.96 -17.66 6.96
CA PRO A 75 -20.30 -17.23 7.34
C PRO A 75 -20.36 -16.86 8.84
N GLY A 76 -21.22 -15.90 9.17
CA GLY A 76 -21.68 -15.62 10.50
C GLY A 76 -23.07 -16.23 10.74
N HIS A 77 -23.58 -16.14 11.98
CA HIS A 77 -24.95 -16.64 12.24
C HIS A 77 -26.04 -15.65 11.76
N ASP A 78 -25.71 -14.39 11.55
CA ASP A 78 -26.54 -13.37 10.92
C ASP A 78 -26.05 -13.12 9.48
N ALA A 79 -26.63 -13.87 8.54
CA ALA A 79 -26.23 -13.81 7.13
C ALA A 79 -26.54 -12.44 6.47
N ALA A 80 -27.48 -11.66 7.04
CA ALA A 80 -27.86 -10.34 6.53
C ALA A 80 -26.94 -9.23 7.07
N ALA A 81 -26.17 -9.51 8.12
CA ALA A 81 -25.26 -8.51 8.68
C ALA A 81 -24.11 -8.21 7.70
N ALA A 82 -23.73 -6.93 7.57
CA ALA A 82 -22.54 -6.53 6.83
C ALA A 82 -21.30 -7.24 7.38
N PRO A 83 -20.41 -7.79 6.53
CA PRO A 83 -19.23 -8.51 6.98
C PRO A 83 -18.21 -7.58 7.64
N VAL A 84 -17.37 -8.13 8.50
CA VAL A 84 -16.08 -7.54 8.83
C VAL A 84 -15.09 -8.01 7.77
N MET A 85 -14.49 -7.07 7.06
CA MET A 85 -13.57 -7.37 5.98
C MET A 85 -12.11 -7.25 6.44
N THR A 86 -11.25 -8.04 5.82
CA THR A 86 -9.81 -8.04 6.05
C THR A 86 -9.10 -8.52 4.79
N GLY A 87 -7.83 -8.25 4.65
CA GLY A 87 -7.04 -8.67 3.49
C GLY A 87 -6.04 -7.61 3.08
N SER A 88 -5.52 -7.74 1.89
CA SER A 88 -4.59 -6.83 1.21
C SER A 88 -4.52 -7.25 -0.26
N HIS A 89 -3.35 -7.16 -0.91
CA HIS A 89 -3.14 -7.53 -2.30
C HIS A 89 -2.23 -8.75 -2.46
N MET A 90 -2.21 -9.32 -3.68
CA MET A 90 -1.38 -10.46 -4.03
C MET A 90 -0.35 -10.11 -5.10
N ASP A 91 -0.58 -9.06 -5.88
CA ASP A 91 0.40 -8.56 -6.85
C ASP A 91 1.62 -7.94 -6.17
N SER A 92 2.72 -7.86 -6.89
CA SER A 92 3.98 -7.31 -6.41
C SER A 92 4.59 -6.35 -7.43
N GLN A 93 5.52 -5.53 -6.98
CA GLN A 93 6.43 -4.80 -7.87
C GLN A 93 7.25 -5.78 -8.74
N PRO A 94 7.78 -5.35 -9.90
CA PRO A 94 8.59 -6.23 -10.79
C PRO A 94 9.82 -6.84 -10.11
N ARG A 95 10.37 -6.17 -9.09
CA ARG A 95 11.43 -6.69 -8.21
C ARG A 95 10.96 -6.58 -6.75
N GLY A 96 9.77 -7.11 -6.49
CA GLY A 96 9.12 -7.04 -5.20
C GLY A 96 9.65 -8.05 -4.19
N GLY A 97 9.20 -7.88 -2.96
CA GLY A 97 9.46 -8.79 -1.86
C GLY A 97 8.49 -9.97 -1.78
N ARG A 98 8.67 -10.79 -0.75
CA ARG A 98 7.85 -11.99 -0.51
C ARG A 98 6.69 -11.76 0.46
N PHE A 99 6.63 -10.58 1.08
CA PHE A 99 5.72 -10.32 2.20
C PHE A 99 4.79 -9.15 1.94
N ASP A 100 5.22 -8.21 1.08
CA ASP A 100 4.46 -7.02 0.71
C ASP A 100 3.08 -7.40 0.14
N GLY A 101 2.02 -6.88 0.75
CA GLY A 101 0.62 -7.19 0.46
C GLY A 101 0.19 -8.60 0.79
N ILE A 102 0.90 -9.58 0.24
CA ILE A 102 0.56 -11.00 0.40
C ILE A 102 0.51 -11.42 1.88
N TYR A 103 1.26 -10.78 2.76
CA TYR A 103 1.16 -11.04 4.20
C TYR A 103 -0.27 -10.77 4.71
N GLY A 104 -0.89 -9.66 4.34
CA GLY A 104 -2.25 -9.33 4.78
C GLY A 104 -3.27 -10.36 4.32
N VAL A 105 -3.14 -10.87 3.09
CA VAL A 105 -4.00 -11.93 2.55
C VAL A 105 -3.82 -13.25 3.31
N LEU A 106 -2.57 -13.65 3.57
CA LEU A 106 -2.28 -14.91 4.24
C LEU A 106 -2.57 -14.85 5.74
N ALA A 107 -2.35 -13.72 6.41
CA ALA A 107 -2.74 -13.48 7.79
C ALA A 107 -4.26 -13.54 7.96
N ALA A 108 -5.02 -12.96 7.00
CA ALA A 108 -6.46 -13.05 6.97
C ALA A 108 -6.95 -14.49 6.81
N LEU A 109 -6.38 -15.26 5.87
CA LEU A 109 -6.73 -16.68 5.70
C LEU A 109 -6.41 -17.49 6.96
N GLU A 110 -5.28 -17.22 7.59
CA GLU A 110 -4.88 -17.86 8.85
C GLU A 110 -5.86 -17.55 9.98
N ALA A 111 -6.29 -16.28 10.10
CA ALA A 111 -7.29 -15.86 11.08
C ALA A 111 -8.65 -16.56 10.85
N LEU A 112 -9.14 -16.60 9.61
CA LEU A 112 -10.39 -17.29 9.28
C LEU A 112 -10.31 -18.77 9.66
N GLN A 113 -9.19 -19.42 9.35
CA GLN A 113 -8.98 -20.83 9.67
C GLN A 113 -8.91 -21.06 11.19
N ALA A 114 -8.15 -20.25 11.93
CA ALA A 114 -8.02 -20.36 13.38
C ALA A 114 -9.38 -20.19 14.09
N ILE A 115 -10.20 -19.21 13.66
CA ILE A 115 -11.56 -18.99 14.16
C ILE A 115 -12.44 -20.19 13.86
N ASN A 116 -12.31 -20.80 12.67
CA ASN A 116 -13.09 -21.98 12.28
C ASN A 116 -12.70 -23.22 13.10
N GLU A 117 -11.40 -23.47 13.29
CA GLU A 117 -10.86 -24.57 14.09
C GLU A 117 -11.22 -24.48 15.57
N ALA A 118 -11.36 -23.25 16.09
CA ALA A 118 -11.85 -23.01 17.46
C ALA A 118 -13.38 -23.15 17.61
N GLY A 119 -14.10 -23.38 16.52
CA GLY A 119 -15.57 -23.51 16.54
C GLY A 119 -16.29 -22.23 16.97
N VAL A 120 -15.63 -21.06 16.91
CA VAL A 120 -16.23 -19.78 17.31
C VAL A 120 -17.31 -19.36 16.33
N LYS A 121 -18.51 -19.12 16.83
CA LYS A 121 -19.62 -18.54 16.05
C LYS A 121 -19.57 -17.02 16.17
N THR A 122 -19.43 -16.33 15.06
CA THR A 122 -19.49 -14.88 14.99
C THR A 122 -20.87 -14.42 14.55
N ARG A 123 -21.32 -13.25 15.02
CA ARG A 123 -22.58 -12.67 14.56
C ARG A 123 -22.47 -12.33 13.08
N ARG A 124 -21.48 -11.51 12.71
CA ARG A 124 -21.24 -11.10 11.33
C ARG A 124 -20.38 -12.12 10.59
N PRO A 125 -20.54 -12.25 9.27
CA PRO A 125 -19.54 -12.90 8.44
C PRO A 125 -18.19 -12.19 8.58
N ILE A 126 -17.10 -12.96 8.40
CA ILE A 126 -15.75 -12.40 8.23
C ILE A 126 -15.32 -12.70 6.80
N GLU A 127 -14.85 -11.69 6.09
CA GLU A 127 -14.55 -11.79 4.66
C GLU A 127 -13.13 -11.31 4.36
N LEU A 128 -12.29 -12.22 3.88
CA LEU A 128 -11.00 -11.91 3.32
C LEU A 128 -11.20 -11.39 1.90
N VAL A 129 -10.47 -10.35 1.53
CA VAL A 129 -10.36 -9.85 0.16
C VAL A 129 -8.90 -9.80 -0.27
N ALA A 130 -8.63 -10.26 -1.50
CA ALA A 130 -7.38 -10.00 -2.20
C ALA A 130 -7.66 -8.97 -3.30
N TRP A 131 -7.19 -7.74 -3.07
CA TRP A 131 -7.40 -6.62 -3.97
C TRP A 131 -6.59 -6.78 -5.26
N THR A 132 -7.14 -6.31 -6.36
CA THR A 132 -6.53 -6.39 -7.70
C THR A 132 -5.72 -5.14 -7.97
N ASN A 133 -4.45 -5.32 -8.41
CA ASN A 133 -3.57 -4.23 -8.89
C ASN A 133 -3.41 -3.10 -7.86
N GLU A 134 -3.01 -3.49 -6.64
CA GLU A 134 -2.70 -2.50 -5.61
C GLU A 134 -1.41 -1.75 -5.95
N GLU A 135 -0.37 -2.46 -6.37
CA GLU A 135 0.95 -1.93 -6.65
C GLU A 135 1.02 -0.97 -7.86
N GLY A 136 0.11 -1.13 -8.82
CA GLY A 136 0.10 -0.33 -10.04
C GLY A 136 1.30 -0.55 -10.97
N GLY A 137 2.15 -1.52 -10.65
CA GLY A 137 3.41 -1.75 -11.38
C GLY A 137 3.21 -2.22 -12.82
N ARG A 138 2.10 -2.93 -13.11
CA ARG A 138 1.70 -3.31 -14.48
C ARG A 138 0.72 -2.33 -15.09
N PHE A 139 -0.32 -1.95 -14.34
CA PHE A 139 -1.36 -1.05 -14.80
C PHE A 139 -1.49 0.13 -13.81
N PRO A 140 -0.91 1.31 -14.10
CA PRO A 140 -1.11 2.47 -13.25
C PRO A 140 -2.56 2.99 -13.33
N PRO A 141 -3.09 3.59 -12.25
CA PRO A 141 -2.46 3.85 -10.97
C PRO A 141 -2.51 2.65 -10.01
N CYS A 142 -1.87 2.79 -8.84
CA CYS A 142 -1.97 1.84 -7.73
C CYS A 142 -3.36 1.81 -7.07
N THR A 143 -3.59 0.87 -6.14
CA THR A 143 -4.82 0.70 -5.33
C THR A 143 -6.11 0.60 -6.16
N MET A 144 -6.00 0.07 -7.38
CA MET A 144 -7.10 0.09 -8.35
C MET A 144 -8.30 -0.74 -7.88
N GLY A 145 -8.05 -1.93 -7.32
CA GLY A 145 -9.10 -2.86 -6.89
C GLY A 145 -10.02 -2.28 -5.84
N SER A 146 -9.45 -1.73 -4.77
CA SER A 146 -10.20 -1.10 -3.68
C SER A 146 -10.87 0.21 -4.10
N ALA A 147 -10.19 1.03 -4.93
CA ALA A 147 -10.74 2.27 -5.44
C ALA A 147 -12.00 2.05 -6.28
N VAL A 148 -12.00 1.01 -7.13
CA VAL A 148 -13.16 0.64 -7.94
C VAL A 148 -14.25 -0.01 -7.09
N HIS A 149 -13.88 -0.94 -6.20
CA HIS A 149 -14.83 -1.61 -5.31
C HIS A 149 -15.63 -0.62 -4.45
N THR A 150 -14.97 0.39 -3.88
CA THR A 150 -15.61 1.42 -3.05
C THR A 150 -16.37 2.47 -3.87
N GLY A 151 -16.20 2.47 -5.19
CA GLY A 151 -16.80 3.45 -6.11
C GLY A 151 -16.12 4.83 -6.09
N ALA A 152 -14.92 4.92 -5.53
CA ALA A 152 -14.08 6.12 -5.60
C ALA A 152 -13.57 6.37 -7.02
N ARG A 153 -13.43 5.30 -7.82
CA ARG A 153 -13.09 5.31 -9.25
C ARG A 153 -14.04 4.40 -10.02
N ARG A 154 -14.15 4.62 -11.31
CA ARG A 154 -14.98 3.80 -12.20
C ARG A 154 -14.10 2.77 -12.90
N LEU A 155 -14.58 1.55 -13.05
CA LEU A 155 -13.85 0.49 -13.77
C LEU A 155 -13.54 0.88 -15.22
N GLU A 156 -14.54 1.53 -15.88
CA GLU A 156 -14.45 1.93 -17.28
C GLU A 156 -13.29 2.88 -17.56
N ASP A 157 -12.88 3.67 -16.56
CA ASP A 157 -11.79 4.66 -16.70
C ASP A 157 -10.43 3.97 -16.83
N PHE A 158 -10.32 2.68 -16.51
CA PHE A 158 -9.07 1.91 -16.49
C PHE A 158 -8.97 0.86 -17.60
N LEU A 159 -10.08 0.41 -18.19
CA LEU A 159 -10.12 -0.74 -19.10
C LEU A 159 -9.19 -0.63 -20.32
N ASP A 160 -8.92 0.59 -20.79
CA ASP A 160 -8.07 0.86 -21.97
C ASP A 160 -6.60 1.12 -21.63
N ILE A 161 -6.25 1.13 -20.33
CA ILE A 161 -4.86 1.27 -19.90
C ILE A 161 -4.08 0.04 -20.39
N LYS A 162 -2.92 0.29 -20.98
CA LYS A 162 -2.03 -0.75 -21.49
C LYS A 162 -0.78 -0.86 -20.63
N ASP A 163 -0.32 -2.08 -20.47
CA ASP A 163 0.99 -2.36 -19.90
C ASP A 163 2.12 -2.07 -20.91
N ASN A 164 3.36 -2.28 -20.48
CA ASN A 164 4.55 -2.04 -21.32
C ASN A 164 4.65 -2.97 -22.53
N GLU A 165 3.89 -4.07 -22.57
CA GLU A 165 3.81 -5.02 -23.69
C GLU A 165 2.62 -4.73 -24.61
N GLY A 166 1.82 -3.71 -24.29
CA GLY A 166 0.66 -3.28 -25.06
C GLY A 166 -0.62 -4.04 -24.77
N VAL A 167 -0.64 -4.92 -23.75
CA VAL A 167 -1.83 -5.63 -23.29
C VAL A 167 -2.76 -4.67 -22.55
N ALA A 168 -4.02 -4.58 -22.95
CA ALA A 168 -4.98 -3.75 -22.25
C ALA A 168 -5.47 -4.41 -20.95
N LEU A 169 -5.78 -3.59 -19.92
CA LEU A 169 -6.31 -4.09 -18.66
C LEU A 169 -7.55 -4.94 -18.86
N ARG A 170 -8.47 -4.56 -19.76
CA ARG A 170 -9.69 -5.34 -20.07
C ARG A 170 -9.40 -6.77 -20.49
N ASP A 171 -8.33 -6.99 -21.30
CA ASP A 171 -7.97 -8.30 -21.83
C ASP A 171 -7.35 -9.17 -20.72
N ALA A 172 -6.45 -8.60 -19.92
CA ALA A 172 -5.85 -9.27 -18.79
C ALA A 172 -6.90 -9.62 -17.71
N LEU A 173 -7.85 -8.72 -17.44
CA LEU A 173 -8.96 -8.93 -16.51
C LEU A 173 -9.90 -10.04 -17.01
N ALA A 174 -10.30 -10.00 -18.28
CA ALA A 174 -11.14 -11.04 -18.88
C ALA A 174 -10.48 -12.44 -18.78
N GLN A 175 -9.17 -12.52 -19.03
CA GLN A 175 -8.40 -13.76 -18.88
C GLN A 175 -8.37 -14.25 -17.42
N THR A 176 -8.19 -13.35 -16.47
CA THR A 176 -8.16 -13.66 -15.02
C THR A 176 -9.52 -14.19 -14.57
N LEU A 177 -10.61 -13.52 -14.94
CA LEU A 177 -11.98 -13.96 -14.61
C LEU A 177 -12.33 -15.31 -15.27
N ALA A 178 -11.92 -15.51 -16.51
CA ALA A 178 -12.13 -16.80 -17.22
C ALA A 178 -11.33 -17.96 -16.61
N ALA A 179 -10.27 -17.70 -15.87
CA ALA A 179 -9.47 -18.72 -15.19
C ALA A 179 -10.17 -19.35 -13.98
N THR A 180 -11.25 -18.74 -13.47
CA THR A 180 -12.03 -19.16 -12.30
C THR A 180 -13.53 -18.91 -12.51
N PRO A 181 -14.16 -19.55 -13.54
CA PRO A 181 -15.52 -19.24 -13.98
C PRO A 181 -16.62 -19.68 -13.00
N ASP A 182 -16.28 -20.51 -12.04
CA ASP A 182 -17.18 -21.06 -11.02
C ASP A 182 -17.31 -20.19 -9.76
N LEU A 183 -16.58 -19.07 -9.69
CA LEU A 183 -16.71 -18.14 -8.56
C LEU A 183 -17.99 -17.32 -8.67
N ALA A 184 -18.65 -17.13 -7.52
CA ALA A 184 -19.85 -16.31 -7.43
C ALA A 184 -19.51 -14.83 -7.70
N GLN A 185 -20.35 -14.15 -8.49
CA GLN A 185 -20.20 -12.72 -8.71
C GLN A 185 -20.56 -11.94 -7.46
N ARG A 186 -19.69 -11.03 -7.07
CA ARG A 186 -19.88 -10.14 -5.92
C ARG A 186 -20.27 -8.74 -6.38
N PRO A 187 -21.23 -8.11 -5.70
CA PRO A 187 -21.60 -6.74 -6.03
C PRO A 187 -20.48 -5.78 -5.65
N MET A 188 -20.29 -4.77 -6.48
CA MET A 188 -19.47 -3.60 -6.15
C MET A 188 -20.16 -2.78 -5.06
N LYS A 189 -19.38 -2.02 -4.27
CA LYS A 189 -19.88 -1.16 -3.19
C LYS A 189 -20.67 -1.93 -2.12
N ALA A 190 -20.35 -3.19 -1.91
CA ALA A 190 -20.99 -3.96 -0.86
C ALA A 190 -20.68 -3.33 0.52
N PRO A 191 -21.67 -3.22 1.42
CA PRO A 191 -21.44 -2.67 2.74
C PRO A 191 -20.51 -3.55 3.57
N ALA A 192 -19.58 -2.93 4.30
CA ALA A 192 -18.73 -3.56 5.29
C ALA A 192 -18.97 -2.94 6.67
N ALA A 193 -18.90 -3.75 7.73
CA ALA A 193 -19.02 -3.28 9.10
C ALA A 193 -17.72 -2.64 9.62
N ALA A 194 -16.59 -3.17 9.16
CA ALA A 194 -15.24 -2.66 9.39
C ALA A 194 -14.29 -3.29 8.39
N TYR A 195 -13.11 -2.67 8.20
CA TYR A 195 -11.99 -3.23 7.44
C TYR A 195 -10.71 -3.16 8.27
N ILE A 196 -9.99 -4.27 8.38
CA ILE A 196 -8.72 -4.34 9.11
C ILE A 196 -7.68 -5.03 8.24
N GLU A 197 -6.63 -4.32 7.87
CA GLU A 197 -5.56 -4.80 7.02
C GLU A 197 -4.29 -5.08 7.83
N ALA A 198 -3.73 -6.29 7.73
CA ALA A 198 -2.40 -6.57 8.23
C ALA A 198 -1.37 -6.37 7.12
N HIS A 199 -0.23 -5.73 7.43
CA HIS A 199 0.81 -5.45 6.45
C HIS A 199 2.20 -5.43 7.12
N ILE A 200 3.26 -5.57 6.34
CA ILE A 200 4.60 -5.21 6.81
C ILE A 200 4.72 -3.69 6.86
N GLU A 201 5.55 -3.15 7.76
CA GLU A 201 5.70 -1.69 7.90
C GLU A 201 6.27 -1.00 6.65
N GLN A 202 7.05 -1.72 5.86
CA GLN A 202 7.83 -1.15 4.73
C GLN A 202 8.79 -0.03 5.17
N GLY A 203 9.09 0.03 6.44
CA GLY A 203 9.93 1.03 7.08
C GLY A 203 10.62 0.47 8.32
N PRO A 204 11.57 1.22 8.92
CA PRO A 204 12.42 0.73 9.99
C PRO A 204 11.94 1.10 11.40
N LEU A 205 10.78 1.77 11.58
CA LEU A 205 10.42 2.39 12.87
C LEU A 205 10.13 1.34 13.94
N LEU A 206 9.38 0.28 13.61
CA LEU A 206 9.07 -0.79 14.56
C LEU A 206 10.32 -1.54 14.98
N GLU A 207 11.17 -1.91 14.02
CA GLU A 207 12.42 -2.61 14.30
C GLU A 207 13.35 -1.77 15.18
N ASN A 208 13.57 -0.49 14.82
CA ASN A 208 14.41 0.44 15.58
C ASN A 208 13.87 0.70 17.00
N ALA A 209 12.54 0.77 17.16
CA ALA A 209 11.90 0.94 18.46
C ALA A 209 11.78 -0.39 19.25
N GLY A 210 12.17 -1.51 18.66
CA GLY A 210 12.01 -2.85 19.24
C GLY A 210 10.54 -3.19 19.49
N LYS A 211 9.63 -2.76 18.62
CA LYS A 211 8.19 -3.03 18.69
C LYS A 211 7.81 -4.13 17.71
N THR A 212 6.83 -4.93 18.09
CA THR A 212 6.34 -6.06 17.28
C THR A 212 5.09 -5.67 16.49
N ILE A 213 4.29 -4.74 17.03
CA ILE A 213 3.00 -4.34 16.45
C ILE A 213 2.94 -2.84 16.27
N GLY A 214 2.57 -2.41 15.08
CA GLY A 214 2.15 -1.05 14.79
C GLY A 214 0.63 -0.94 14.71
N ALA A 215 0.01 -0.15 15.60
CA ALA A 215 -1.36 0.27 15.44
C ALA A 215 -1.37 1.50 14.54
N VAL A 216 -1.75 1.29 13.27
CA VAL A 216 -1.62 2.34 12.24
C VAL A 216 -2.73 3.36 12.40
N THR A 217 -2.35 4.63 12.56
CA THR A 217 -3.30 5.74 12.81
C THR A 217 -3.88 6.35 11.55
N GLY A 218 -3.27 6.08 10.40
CA GLY A 218 -3.68 6.62 9.12
C GLY A 218 -2.59 6.48 8.06
N ILE A 219 -2.86 7.02 6.89
CA ILE A 219 -1.92 7.05 5.74
C ILE A 219 -1.56 8.49 5.47
N GLN A 220 -0.29 8.77 5.22
CA GLN A 220 0.18 10.11 4.89
C GLN A 220 -0.46 10.63 3.59
N GLY A 221 -0.78 11.92 3.59
CA GLY A 221 -1.07 12.63 2.34
C GLY A 221 0.21 12.92 1.57
N LEU A 222 0.08 13.09 0.27
CA LEU A 222 1.19 13.41 -0.60
C LEU A 222 0.83 14.51 -1.60
N ARG A 223 1.88 15.24 -2.03
CA ARG A 223 1.82 16.27 -3.07
C ARG A 223 3.02 16.09 -3.98
N TRP A 224 2.74 15.79 -5.25
CA TRP A 224 3.79 15.67 -6.25
C TRP A 224 3.76 16.83 -7.22
N PHE A 225 4.94 17.24 -7.62
CA PHE A 225 5.13 18.31 -8.60
C PHE A 225 6.22 17.92 -9.60
N ASN A 226 6.06 18.38 -10.83
CA ASN A 226 7.17 18.55 -11.77
C ASN A 226 7.57 20.02 -11.78
N ILE A 227 8.86 20.29 -11.65
CA ILE A 227 9.43 21.65 -11.76
C ILE A 227 10.33 21.68 -12.98
N GLU A 228 9.98 22.51 -13.95
CA GLU A 228 10.75 22.74 -15.15
C GLU A 228 11.39 24.11 -15.11
N ILE A 229 12.64 24.18 -15.52
CA ILE A 229 13.46 25.39 -15.51
C ILE A 229 14.01 25.61 -16.90
N PHE A 230 13.76 26.78 -17.47
CA PHE A 230 14.12 27.15 -18.82
C PHE A 230 15.19 28.23 -18.80
N GLY A 231 16.39 27.89 -19.20
CA GLY A 231 17.56 28.73 -19.31
C GLY A 231 18.07 28.78 -20.74
N LYS A 232 19.40 28.94 -20.91
CA LYS A 232 20.08 29.06 -22.20
C LYS A 232 21.37 28.28 -22.18
N THR A 233 21.59 27.46 -23.22
CA THR A 233 22.90 26.81 -23.42
C THR A 233 23.94 27.83 -23.90
N ASP A 234 25.03 27.87 -23.15
CA ASP A 234 26.20 28.69 -23.46
C ASP A 234 27.50 27.88 -23.20
N HIS A 235 28.62 28.38 -23.69
CA HIS A 235 29.91 27.72 -23.47
C HIS A 235 30.38 27.92 -22.02
N ALA A 236 30.70 26.84 -21.32
CA ALA A 236 31.03 26.88 -19.88
C ALA A 236 32.28 27.70 -19.52
N GLY A 237 33.25 27.78 -20.42
CA GLY A 237 34.52 28.52 -20.19
C GLY A 237 34.49 29.98 -20.62
N THR A 238 33.73 30.36 -21.65
CA THR A 238 33.76 31.72 -22.23
C THR A 238 32.62 32.62 -21.76
N THR A 239 31.50 32.05 -21.27
CA THR A 239 30.36 32.87 -20.84
C THR A 239 30.47 33.25 -19.37
N PRO A 240 30.60 34.57 -19.03
CA PRO A 240 30.66 35.04 -17.66
C PRO A 240 29.42 34.65 -16.86
N LEU A 241 29.59 34.39 -15.56
CA LEU A 241 28.50 33.93 -14.66
C LEU A 241 27.29 34.88 -14.63
N ALA A 242 27.55 36.20 -14.73
CA ALA A 242 26.49 37.20 -14.67
C ALA A 242 25.59 37.25 -15.92
N LEU A 243 26.05 36.64 -17.03
CA LEU A 243 25.32 36.62 -18.31
C LEU A 243 24.64 35.30 -18.59
N ARG A 244 24.81 34.30 -17.69
CA ARG A 244 24.24 32.97 -17.87
C ARG A 244 22.76 32.92 -17.44
N GLN A 245 21.98 32.14 -18.17
CA GLN A 245 20.70 31.63 -17.74
C GLN A 245 20.86 30.11 -17.49
N ASP A 246 21.46 29.78 -16.34
CA ASP A 246 21.88 28.43 -16.00
C ASP A 246 20.75 27.69 -15.27
N ALA A 247 20.03 26.84 -16.00
CA ALA A 247 18.88 26.09 -15.47
C ALA A 247 19.29 25.14 -14.34
N LEU A 248 20.49 24.54 -14.41
CA LEU A 248 20.93 23.62 -13.35
C LEU A 248 21.28 24.35 -12.06
N ARG A 249 21.88 25.53 -12.15
CA ARG A 249 22.14 26.36 -10.99
C ARG A 249 20.86 26.79 -10.28
N ASP A 250 19.86 27.21 -11.03
CA ASP A 250 18.54 27.54 -10.46
C ASP A 250 17.82 26.32 -9.90
N ALA A 251 17.95 25.12 -10.52
CA ALA A 251 17.44 23.87 -9.95
C ALA A 251 18.03 23.59 -8.57
N VAL A 252 19.35 23.72 -8.40
CA VAL A 252 20.02 23.54 -7.10
C VAL A 252 19.51 24.54 -6.05
N ASN A 253 19.34 25.82 -6.44
CA ASN A 253 18.79 26.85 -5.55
C ASN A 253 17.36 26.50 -5.10
N ILE A 254 16.52 26.05 -6.03
CA ILE A 254 15.13 25.66 -5.76
C ILE A 254 15.10 24.45 -4.83
N ILE A 255 15.85 23.38 -5.12
CA ILE A 255 15.91 22.18 -4.29
C ILE A 255 16.35 22.53 -2.86
N LYS A 256 17.38 23.38 -2.71
CA LYS A 256 17.82 23.87 -1.39
C LYS A 256 16.69 24.59 -0.66
N ALA A 257 16.00 25.52 -1.33
CA ALA A 257 14.90 26.27 -0.72
C ALA A 257 13.72 25.37 -0.31
N LEU A 258 13.41 24.34 -1.11
CA LEU A 258 12.37 23.37 -0.79
C LEU A 258 12.78 22.45 0.36
N HIS A 259 14.04 22.07 0.46
CA HIS A 259 14.59 21.35 1.61
C HIS A 259 14.47 22.17 2.91
N GLU A 260 14.76 23.48 2.84
CA GLU A 260 14.59 24.40 3.98
C GLU A 260 13.11 24.58 4.35
N LEU A 261 12.20 24.67 3.35
CA LEU A 261 10.76 24.76 3.55
C LEU A 261 10.17 23.54 4.25
N THR A 262 10.69 22.37 3.92
CA THR A 262 10.19 21.08 4.40
C THR A 262 10.95 20.58 5.64
N HIS A 263 11.94 21.34 6.12
CA HIS A 263 12.68 20.95 7.33
C HIS A 263 11.75 20.89 8.54
N ASP A 264 11.79 19.76 9.22
CA ASP A 264 10.97 19.46 10.39
C ASP A 264 11.83 18.77 11.46
N ALA A 265 11.90 19.38 12.64
CA ALA A 265 12.68 18.85 13.77
C ALA A 265 12.17 17.49 14.29
N THR A 266 10.93 17.15 14.00
CA THR A 266 10.32 15.84 14.38
C THR A 266 10.56 14.74 13.36
N ASP A 267 11.19 15.08 12.22
CA ASP A 267 11.41 14.20 11.07
C ASP A 267 10.11 13.48 10.60
N THR A 268 8.99 14.20 10.63
CA THR A 268 7.68 13.70 10.18
C THR A 268 7.42 14.02 8.71
N VAL A 269 7.86 15.21 8.25
CA VAL A 269 7.78 15.58 6.83
C VAL A 269 8.74 14.69 6.02
N ARG A 270 8.25 14.14 4.91
CA ARG A 270 9.09 13.48 3.91
C ARG A 270 9.19 14.37 2.68
N PHE A 271 10.41 14.65 2.24
CA PHE A 271 10.71 15.40 1.03
C PHE A 271 11.72 14.64 0.17
N THR A 272 11.39 14.46 -1.11
CA THR A 272 12.26 13.72 -2.04
C THR A 272 12.27 14.39 -3.41
N VAL A 273 13.47 14.47 -4.01
CA VAL A 273 13.68 14.71 -5.45
C VAL A 273 14.12 13.39 -6.06
N GLY A 274 13.16 12.63 -6.62
CA GLY A 274 13.40 11.26 -7.09
C GLY A 274 13.84 11.17 -8.56
N ARG A 275 13.63 12.24 -9.35
CA ARG A 275 13.96 12.29 -10.79
C ARG A 275 14.54 13.64 -11.16
N MET A 276 15.60 13.65 -11.98
CA MET A 276 16.15 14.85 -12.58
C MET A 276 16.63 14.59 -13.99
N LEU A 277 16.22 15.41 -14.93
CA LEU A 277 16.66 15.40 -16.33
C LEU A 277 17.30 16.76 -16.65
N VAL A 278 18.50 16.73 -17.22
CA VAL A 278 19.28 17.92 -17.55
C VAL A 278 19.56 17.93 -19.05
N THR A 279 19.41 19.09 -19.72
CA THR A 279 19.70 19.28 -21.13
C THR A 279 20.65 20.48 -21.31
N PRO A 280 21.71 20.37 -22.09
CA PRO A 280 22.12 19.27 -22.97
C PRO A 280 22.86 18.14 -22.23
N ASN A 281 23.08 18.21 -20.92
CA ASN A 281 23.82 17.24 -20.11
C ASN A 281 25.25 17.00 -20.65
N SER A 282 25.98 18.09 -20.91
CA SER A 282 27.32 18.10 -21.46
C SER A 282 28.28 18.84 -20.54
N THR A 283 29.46 18.29 -20.31
CA THR A 283 30.47 18.77 -19.35
C THR A 283 30.88 20.22 -19.54
N ASN A 284 30.93 20.71 -20.79
CA ASN A 284 31.42 22.04 -21.16
C ASN A 284 30.32 23.00 -21.62
N SER A 285 29.08 22.73 -21.31
CA SER A 285 27.92 23.54 -21.67
C SER A 285 27.09 23.93 -20.46
N VAL A 286 26.58 25.15 -20.44
CA VAL A 286 25.57 25.60 -19.47
C VAL A 286 24.25 24.93 -19.77
N ALA A 287 23.57 24.44 -18.76
CA ALA A 287 22.29 23.76 -18.94
C ALA A 287 21.17 24.73 -19.34
N SER A 288 20.47 24.42 -20.43
CA SER A 288 19.33 25.19 -20.94
C SER A 288 17.99 24.72 -20.40
N HIS A 289 17.88 23.48 -19.95
CA HIS A 289 16.64 22.96 -19.41
C HIS A 289 16.91 21.94 -18.31
N VAL A 290 16.15 22.04 -17.22
CA VAL A 290 16.12 21.03 -16.15
C VAL A 290 14.67 20.73 -15.83
N LEU A 291 14.32 19.43 -15.78
CA LEU A 291 13.08 18.92 -15.21
C LEU A 291 13.41 18.08 -13.98
N PHE A 292 12.79 18.35 -12.84
CA PHE A 292 12.87 17.46 -11.68
C PHE A 292 11.52 17.28 -11.00
N SER A 293 11.33 16.10 -10.35
CA SER A 293 10.15 15.78 -9.55
C SER A 293 10.34 16.17 -8.09
N VAL A 294 9.26 16.57 -7.46
CA VAL A 294 9.18 16.82 -6.01
C VAL A 294 8.08 15.96 -5.43
N ASP A 295 8.40 15.24 -4.35
CA ASP A 295 7.46 14.46 -3.52
C ASP A 295 7.50 15.02 -2.09
N VAL A 296 6.36 15.51 -1.59
CA VAL A 296 6.19 15.98 -0.21
C VAL A 296 5.09 15.16 0.45
N ARG A 297 5.37 14.59 1.64
CA ARG A 297 4.40 13.80 2.39
C ARG A 297 4.29 14.23 3.85
N HIS A 298 3.08 14.15 4.40
CA HIS A 298 2.82 14.38 5.82
C HIS A 298 1.49 13.76 6.26
N PRO A 299 1.37 13.21 7.51
CA PRO A 299 0.12 12.61 7.99
C PRO A 299 -0.95 13.63 8.38
N ASP A 300 -0.58 14.87 8.74
CA ASP A 300 -1.53 15.91 9.12
C ASP A 300 -2.03 16.69 7.89
N PRO A 301 -3.37 16.76 7.66
CA PRO A 301 -3.94 17.39 6.49
C PRO A 301 -3.67 18.90 6.41
N VAL A 302 -3.59 19.60 7.53
CA VAL A 302 -3.31 21.05 7.55
C VAL A 302 -1.88 21.33 7.13
N THR A 303 -0.94 20.52 7.63
CA THR A 303 0.49 20.66 7.31
C THR A 303 0.77 20.33 5.86
N ILE A 304 0.26 19.22 5.32
CA ILE A 304 0.51 18.84 3.92
C ILE A 304 -0.10 19.84 2.94
N ASP A 305 -1.30 20.37 3.23
CA ASP A 305 -1.92 21.42 2.42
C ASP A 305 -1.09 22.71 2.42
N ARG A 306 -0.64 23.16 3.60
CA ARG A 306 0.26 24.33 3.73
C ARG A 306 1.56 24.14 2.97
N LEU A 307 2.21 22.98 3.11
CA LEU A 307 3.46 22.68 2.40
C LEU A 307 3.26 22.65 0.89
N GLY A 308 2.21 21.94 0.42
CA GLY A 308 1.89 21.87 -1.01
C GLY A 308 1.67 23.24 -1.64
N LYS A 309 0.90 24.13 -0.98
CA LYS A 309 0.68 25.52 -1.43
C LYS A 309 1.95 26.37 -1.40
N ALA A 310 2.93 26.03 -0.58
CA ALA A 310 4.17 26.79 -0.45
C ALA A 310 5.25 26.39 -1.47
N VAL A 311 5.15 25.23 -2.12
CA VAL A 311 6.17 24.73 -3.08
C VAL A 311 6.40 25.73 -4.22
N GLU A 312 5.35 26.15 -4.94
CA GLU A 312 5.48 27.04 -6.08
C GLU A 312 6.02 28.42 -5.71
N PRO A 313 5.49 29.13 -4.69
CA PRO A 313 6.06 30.40 -4.25
C PRO A 313 7.53 30.30 -3.84
N ALA A 314 7.93 29.24 -3.13
CA ALA A 314 9.30 29.02 -2.72
C ALA A 314 10.22 28.77 -3.94
N ALA A 315 9.78 27.93 -4.88
CA ALA A 315 10.51 27.67 -6.12
C ALA A 315 10.71 28.96 -6.95
N ARG A 316 9.66 29.77 -7.14
CA ARG A 316 9.73 31.04 -7.88
C ARG A 316 10.67 32.04 -7.19
N LYS A 317 10.66 32.11 -5.87
CA LYS A 317 11.56 32.99 -5.11
C LYS A 317 13.03 32.56 -5.22
N ALA A 318 13.29 31.27 -5.31
CA ALA A 318 14.63 30.68 -5.36
C ALA A 318 15.26 30.76 -6.75
N ALA A 319 14.47 30.71 -7.82
CA ALA A 319 14.94 30.93 -9.20
C ALA A 319 15.47 32.38 -9.34
N LYS A 320 16.66 32.52 -9.94
CA LYS A 320 17.35 33.84 -10.06
C LYS A 320 17.49 34.34 -11.50
N GLN A 321 17.72 33.41 -12.43
CA GLN A 321 18.11 33.73 -13.79
C GLN A 321 17.19 33.15 -14.86
N CYS A 322 16.41 32.12 -14.51
CA CYS A 322 15.64 31.32 -15.44
C CYS A 322 14.13 31.45 -15.22
N THR A 323 13.37 31.21 -16.26
CA THR A 323 11.92 31.02 -16.15
C THR A 323 11.61 29.63 -15.60
N ILE A 324 10.60 29.50 -14.74
CA ILE A 324 10.19 28.20 -14.19
C ILE A 324 8.71 27.93 -14.42
N MET A 325 8.38 26.67 -14.58
CA MET A 325 7.03 26.12 -14.56
C MET A 325 6.92 25.07 -13.45
N VAL A 326 5.91 25.21 -12.61
CA VAL A 326 5.60 24.26 -11.53
C VAL A 326 4.26 23.64 -11.84
N THR A 327 4.24 22.33 -12.05
CA THR A 327 3.05 21.57 -12.42
C THR A 327 2.74 20.55 -11.32
N PRO A 328 1.63 20.70 -10.57
CA PRO A 328 1.14 19.64 -9.69
C PRO A 328 0.81 18.39 -10.52
N THR A 329 1.27 17.22 -10.08
CA THR A 329 1.05 15.94 -10.79
C THR A 329 0.22 14.96 -9.99
N LEU A 330 0.25 15.06 -8.65
CA LEU A 330 -0.58 14.23 -7.77
C LEU A 330 -0.90 14.97 -6.48
N HIS A 331 -2.14 14.79 -6.02
CA HIS A 331 -2.66 15.37 -4.78
C HIS A 331 -3.55 14.33 -4.10
N ASP A 332 -3.02 13.69 -3.06
CA ASP A 332 -3.78 12.80 -2.21
C ASP A 332 -3.78 13.33 -0.77
N ASP A 333 -4.98 13.44 -0.20
CA ASP A 333 -5.13 13.88 1.18
C ASP A 333 -4.83 12.73 2.15
N PRO A 334 -4.37 13.03 3.37
CA PRO A 334 -4.16 12.02 4.39
C PRO A 334 -5.46 11.27 4.69
N CYS A 335 -5.34 9.97 4.87
CA CYS A 335 -6.41 9.14 5.39
C CYS A 335 -6.22 8.94 6.88
N VAL A 336 -7.17 9.38 7.71
CA VAL A 336 -7.17 9.11 9.15
C VAL A 336 -8.03 7.88 9.40
N PHE A 337 -7.48 6.89 10.10
CA PHE A 337 -8.21 5.67 10.43
C PHE A 337 -9.14 5.85 11.63
N ASP A 338 -10.14 4.99 11.71
CA ASP A 338 -11.13 4.99 12.77
C ASP A 338 -10.47 4.72 14.13
N PRO A 339 -10.62 5.63 15.13
CA PRO A 339 -10.01 5.45 16.44
C PRO A 339 -10.43 4.16 17.13
N GLY A 340 -11.67 3.69 16.92
CA GLY A 340 -12.16 2.45 17.53
C GLY A 340 -11.45 1.21 16.99
N VAL A 341 -11.04 1.23 15.69
CA VAL A 341 -10.23 0.16 15.08
C VAL A 341 -8.78 0.23 15.57
N VAL A 342 -8.19 1.43 15.59
CA VAL A 342 -6.82 1.63 16.11
C VAL A 342 -6.71 1.19 17.57
N ASP A 343 -7.67 1.59 18.40
CA ASP A 343 -7.74 1.19 19.82
C ASP A 343 -7.93 -0.32 19.98
N ALA A 344 -8.71 -0.97 19.12
CA ALA A 344 -8.91 -2.42 19.17
C ALA A 344 -7.60 -3.18 18.84
N VAL A 345 -6.84 -2.72 17.86
CA VAL A 345 -5.52 -3.27 17.53
C VAL A 345 -4.56 -3.14 18.72
N GLU A 346 -4.50 -1.96 19.34
CA GLU A 346 -3.63 -1.71 20.49
C GLU A 346 -4.06 -2.55 21.72
N ARG A 347 -5.37 -2.65 22.01
CA ARG A 347 -5.88 -3.55 23.08
C ARG A 347 -5.50 -4.99 22.82
N ALA A 348 -5.71 -5.50 21.59
CA ALA A 348 -5.37 -6.86 21.25
C ALA A 348 -3.86 -7.14 21.42
N ALA A 349 -2.99 -6.21 21.00
CA ALA A 349 -1.57 -6.32 21.22
C ALA A 349 -1.21 -6.36 22.71
N ASN A 350 -1.82 -5.50 23.53
CA ASN A 350 -1.60 -5.46 24.97
C ASN A 350 -2.07 -6.73 25.68
N GLU A 351 -3.26 -7.27 25.33
CA GLU A 351 -3.78 -8.53 25.90
C GLU A 351 -2.86 -9.72 25.57
N LEU A 352 -2.23 -9.69 24.39
CA LEU A 352 -1.24 -10.68 23.95
C LEU A 352 0.17 -10.39 24.49
N LYS A 353 0.34 -9.34 25.31
CA LYS A 353 1.65 -8.90 25.86
C LYS A 353 2.70 -8.60 24.77
N LEU A 354 2.26 -8.16 23.62
CA LEU A 354 3.11 -7.73 22.53
C LEU A 354 3.46 -6.24 22.68
N ARG A 355 4.71 -5.90 22.37
CA ARG A 355 5.14 -4.49 22.39
C ARG A 355 4.58 -3.80 21.16
N SER A 356 3.78 -2.75 21.37
CA SER A 356 3.15 -1.99 20.30
C SER A 356 3.52 -0.50 20.33
N MET A 357 3.26 0.18 19.23
CA MET A 357 3.23 1.64 19.12
C MET A 357 2.23 2.08 18.08
N ARG A 358 1.77 3.34 18.19
CA ARG A 358 0.98 4.00 17.14
C ARG A 358 1.92 4.69 16.17
N LEU A 359 1.63 4.59 14.87
CA LEU A 359 2.38 5.27 13.81
C LEU A 359 1.51 5.44 12.56
N PRO A 360 1.75 6.46 11.72
CA PRO A 360 1.14 6.55 10.41
C PRO A 360 1.84 5.63 9.40
N SER A 361 1.15 5.23 8.34
CA SER A 361 1.79 4.63 7.17
C SER A 361 2.43 5.69 6.29
N GLY A 362 3.65 5.42 5.83
CA GLY A 362 4.34 6.19 4.79
C GLY A 362 3.97 5.78 3.36
N ALA A 363 3.35 4.61 3.20
CA ALA A 363 2.89 4.07 1.93
C ALA A 363 1.36 4.17 1.79
N SER A 364 0.87 4.15 0.55
CA SER A 364 -0.55 3.99 0.25
C SER A 364 -0.95 2.53 0.40
N HIS A 365 -2.20 2.26 0.82
CA HIS A 365 -2.76 0.92 0.98
C HIS A 365 -4.24 0.93 0.63
N ASP A 366 -4.81 -0.25 0.35
CA ASP A 366 -6.22 -0.42 0.04
C ASP A 366 -7.15 0.07 1.17
N ALA A 367 -6.66 0.02 2.42
CA ALA A 367 -7.37 0.55 3.59
C ALA A 367 -7.77 2.03 3.45
N MET A 368 -7.06 2.85 2.65
CA MET A 368 -7.43 4.25 2.43
C MET A 368 -8.76 4.42 1.69
N TYR A 369 -9.06 3.50 0.76
CA TYR A 369 -10.34 3.51 0.06
C TYR A 369 -11.44 2.89 0.91
N MET A 370 -11.15 1.82 1.63
CA MET A 370 -12.10 1.21 2.56
C MET A 370 -12.52 2.17 3.67
N ALA A 371 -11.61 3.02 4.16
CA ALA A 371 -11.91 4.06 5.16
C ALA A 371 -12.97 5.10 4.70
N ARG A 372 -13.25 5.17 3.40
CA ARG A 372 -14.30 6.05 2.86
C ARG A 372 -15.71 5.48 3.04
N ILE A 373 -15.83 4.16 3.27
CA ILE A 373 -17.13 3.47 3.33
C ILE A 373 -17.39 2.73 4.63
N CYS A 374 -16.36 2.46 5.44
CA CYS A 374 -16.51 1.81 6.73
C CYS A 374 -15.37 2.18 7.70
N PRO A 375 -15.57 1.99 9.02
CA PRO A 375 -14.48 2.06 10.00
C PRO A 375 -13.31 1.17 9.58
N SER A 376 -12.12 1.75 9.41
CA SER A 376 -10.95 1.03 8.88
C SER A 376 -9.71 1.30 9.71
N GLY A 377 -8.77 0.36 9.67
CA GLY A 377 -7.46 0.48 10.30
C GLY A 377 -6.51 -0.60 9.83
N MET A 378 -5.24 -0.49 10.24
CA MET A 378 -4.19 -1.42 9.84
C MET A 378 -3.34 -1.86 11.03
N ILE A 379 -2.73 -3.03 10.85
CA ILE A 379 -1.76 -3.63 11.75
C ILE A 379 -0.45 -3.77 11.02
N PHE A 380 0.61 -3.09 11.49
CA PHE A 380 1.94 -3.29 10.96
C PHE A 380 2.73 -4.30 11.79
N VAL A 381 3.57 -5.06 11.09
CA VAL A 381 4.64 -5.88 11.67
C VAL A 381 5.98 -5.46 11.09
N PRO A 382 7.11 -5.63 11.81
CA PRO A 382 8.42 -5.24 11.31
C PRO A 382 8.80 -5.98 10.03
N CYS A 383 9.46 -5.28 9.13
CA CYS A 383 10.27 -5.87 8.07
C CYS A 383 11.75 -5.57 8.33
N GLU A 384 12.64 -6.49 7.93
CA GLU A 384 14.05 -6.42 8.25
C GLU A 384 14.69 -5.19 7.61
N LYS A 385 15.29 -4.32 8.45
CA LYS A 385 15.93 -3.05 8.04
C LYS A 385 14.99 -2.08 7.31
N GLY A 386 13.70 -2.29 7.39
CA GLY A 386 12.72 -1.48 6.66
C GLY A 386 12.76 -1.65 5.13
N VAL A 387 13.38 -2.72 4.62
CA VAL A 387 13.50 -2.97 3.18
C VAL A 387 12.17 -3.46 2.63
N SER A 388 11.65 -2.79 1.61
CA SER A 388 10.48 -3.20 0.82
C SER A 388 10.65 -2.76 -0.64
N HIS A 389 9.77 -3.23 -1.56
CA HIS A 389 9.89 -3.06 -3.01
C HIS A 389 11.27 -3.51 -3.54
N ASN A 390 11.81 -4.56 -2.96
CA ASN A 390 13.15 -5.06 -3.22
C ASN A 390 13.19 -6.57 -2.97
N GLU A 391 13.96 -7.29 -3.79
CA GLU A 391 14.12 -8.73 -3.66
C GLU A 391 14.77 -9.19 -2.33
N ALA A 392 15.43 -8.29 -1.61
CA ALA A 392 16.02 -8.56 -0.30
C ALA A 392 15.03 -8.35 0.87
N GLU A 393 13.78 -8.01 0.60
CA GLU A 393 12.74 -7.87 1.63
C GLU A 393 12.63 -9.14 2.47
N ASN A 394 12.59 -8.96 3.78
CA ASN A 394 12.46 -10.06 4.72
C ASN A 394 11.68 -9.67 5.98
N ALA A 395 10.99 -10.65 6.57
CA ALA A 395 10.26 -10.51 7.84
C ALA A 395 10.43 -11.80 8.66
N LYS A 396 10.34 -11.69 9.99
CA LYS A 396 10.45 -12.85 10.88
C LYS A 396 9.10 -13.55 11.00
N SER A 397 9.11 -14.89 10.91
CA SER A 397 7.88 -15.70 11.05
C SER A 397 7.11 -15.41 12.35
N ALA A 398 7.84 -15.18 13.46
CA ALA A 398 7.25 -14.84 14.74
C ALA A 398 6.50 -13.50 14.73
N ASP A 399 7.03 -12.48 14.03
CA ASP A 399 6.37 -11.17 13.91
C ASP A 399 5.14 -11.26 13.02
N LEU A 400 5.19 -12.01 11.90
CA LEU A 400 4.03 -12.29 11.05
C LEU A 400 2.92 -13.00 11.84
N ALA A 401 3.28 -14.01 12.63
CA ALA A 401 2.33 -14.72 13.47
C ALA A 401 1.75 -13.84 14.58
N ALA A 402 2.55 -12.95 15.16
CA ALA A 402 2.08 -11.99 16.15
C ALA A 402 1.04 -11.04 15.58
N GLY A 403 1.29 -10.48 14.39
CA GLY A 403 0.30 -9.65 13.67
C GLY A 403 -0.97 -10.40 13.32
N ALA A 404 -0.87 -11.67 12.86
CA ALA A 404 -2.03 -12.51 12.57
C ALA A 404 -2.87 -12.81 13.83
N ARG A 405 -2.24 -12.98 15.01
CA ARG A 405 -2.95 -13.13 16.29
C ARG A 405 -3.69 -11.84 16.67
N VAL A 406 -3.07 -10.68 16.53
CA VAL A 406 -3.70 -9.38 16.78
C VAL A 406 -4.87 -9.18 15.82
N LEU A 407 -4.69 -9.49 14.53
CA LEU A 407 -5.75 -9.44 13.52
C LEU A 407 -6.94 -10.35 13.92
N THR A 408 -6.68 -11.60 14.32
CA THR A 408 -7.71 -12.54 14.75
C THR A 408 -8.52 -11.99 15.91
N ALA A 409 -7.86 -11.41 16.92
CA ALA A 409 -8.53 -10.81 18.09
C ALA A 409 -9.40 -9.60 17.68
N ALA A 410 -8.87 -8.70 16.87
CA ALA A 410 -9.60 -7.53 16.37
C ALA A 410 -10.81 -7.92 15.50
N LEU A 411 -10.64 -8.89 14.59
CA LEU A 411 -11.74 -9.39 13.76
C LEU A 411 -12.88 -9.97 14.62
N LEU A 412 -12.56 -10.75 15.65
CA LEU A 412 -13.55 -11.31 16.57
C LEU A 412 -14.30 -10.25 17.38
N GLU A 413 -13.62 -9.16 17.77
CA GLU A 413 -14.26 -8.02 18.45
C GLU A 413 -15.31 -7.38 17.54
N PHE A 414 -14.95 -7.05 16.29
CA PHE A 414 -15.86 -6.38 15.35
C PHE A 414 -16.94 -7.32 14.79
N ALA A 415 -16.64 -8.60 14.63
CA ALA A 415 -17.63 -9.58 14.11
C ALA A 415 -18.73 -9.93 15.11
N ASN A 416 -18.59 -9.55 16.38
CA ASN A 416 -19.59 -9.78 17.42
C ASN A 416 -20.29 -8.50 17.93
N LYS A 417 -19.89 -7.35 17.39
CA LYS A 417 -20.63 -6.08 17.53
C LYS A 417 -21.81 -6.07 16.53
#